data_bcdcaaa91e2a7b076131c6727c06bfe6
#
_entry.id   bcdcaaa91e2a7b076131c6727c06bfe6
#
_cell.length_a   1.000
_cell.length_b   1.000
_cell.length_c   1.000
_cell.angle_alpha   90.00
_cell.angle_beta   90.00
_cell.angle_gamma   90.00
#
_symmetry.space_group_name_H-M   'P 1'
#
loop_
_entity.id
_entity.type
_entity.pdbx_description
1 polymer ?
#
loop_
_entity_poly.entity_id
_entity_poly.type
_entity_poly.pdbx_seq_one_letter_code
_entity_poly.pdbx_strand_id
1 'polypeptide(L)'
;MALKSNQKTIHVNCLFVFVAVFLLCSCGGNKSQSMAEQATAADDYETTDVHAIQQALPSLMVIPSDNLLDEYGALSNKKYDNGRKYVLRDYQHYLQANMDNQQILSVIQEAFLNMNYPLTDLEQGLKHLSTQEAFDMADELEKDSKTLLLATIQPDIILELDYRNKMDLSSHDVTNRSLSYTLRAIDAYTNKVVSSVNESGIDGNEVVPLFKESLESKMSTFSQDIIKYFSDILYRGREVTLRVAVEKGTNVHLTDENVEGDTYADWIVDYLDVHSVKGAYKLQRNTDDELYFVNVRIKLLNEDGTQYSVYKWTREFCKEIKKNLGVKATNKAQGLGEILVTISGL
;
A
#
# COMPACT_ATOMS: atom_id res chain seq x y z
N MET A 1 -22.63 52.00 -37.72
CA MET A 1 -22.53 53.12 -36.78
C MET A 1 -21.39 52.78 -35.81
N ALA A 2 -20.32 53.54 -35.98
CA ALA A 2 -19.04 53.36 -35.28
C ALA A 2 -19.02 54.05 -33.90
N LEU A 3 -18.10 53.62 -33.03
CA LEU A 3 -17.30 54.39 -32.07
C LEU A 3 -16.63 53.43 -31.14
N LYS A 4 -15.35 53.12 -31.28
CA LYS A 4 -14.08 53.79 -30.90
C LYS A 4 -13.91 53.98 -29.39
N SER A 5 -12.88 53.23 -28.87
CA SER A 5 -11.70 53.78 -28.16
C SER A 5 -11.80 54.11 -26.67
N ASN A 6 -11.01 53.47 -25.79
CA ASN A 6 -9.75 54.10 -25.31
C ASN A 6 -8.95 53.18 -24.39
N GLN A 7 -7.66 53.08 -24.70
CA GLN A 7 -6.59 52.58 -23.82
C GLN A 7 -6.34 53.59 -22.68
N LYS A 8 -5.91 53.08 -21.52
CA LYS A 8 -4.99 53.81 -20.65
C LYS A 8 -4.02 52.85 -19.96
N THR A 9 -2.83 52.92 -20.47
CA THR A 9 -1.57 52.47 -19.86
C THR A 9 -1.25 53.33 -18.66
N ILE A 10 -0.89 52.71 -17.53
CA ILE A 10 -0.19 53.41 -16.44
C ILE A 10 1.06 52.59 -16.12
N HIS A 11 2.20 53.16 -16.55
CA HIS A 11 3.53 52.86 -16.05
C HIS A 11 3.73 53.53 -14.69
N VAL A 12 4.27 52.79 -13.70
CA VAL A 12 4.97 53.39 -12.57
C VAL A 12 6.29 52.65 -12.37
N ASN A 13 7.35 53.34 -12.72
CA ASN A 13 8.73 53.07 -12.33
C ASN A 13 8.97 53.51 -10.89
N CYS A 14 9.77 52.75 -10.15
CA CYS A 14 10.65 53.19 -9.07
C CYS A 14 11.65 52.05 -8.84
N LEU A 15 12.82 52.06 -9.21
CA LEU A 15 14.11 52.77 -9.09
C LEU A 15 14.64 52.82 -7.64
N PHE A 16 15.78 52.11 -7.48
CA PHE A 16 16.90 52.25 -6.56
C PHE A 16 16.71 51.98 -5.06
N VAL A 17 17.63 51.18 -4.45
CA VAL A 17 18.96 51.66 -3.99
C VAL A 17 19.89 50.47 -3.73
N PHE A 18 21.11 50.57 -4.29
CA PHE A 18 22.32 49.81 -3.95
C PHE A 18 22.89 50.30 -2.59
N VAL A 19 23.29 49.36 -1.73
CA VAL A 19 24.39 49.63 -0.78
C VAL A 19 25.34 48.43 -0.75
N ALA A 20 26.49 48.64 -1.34
CA ALA A 20 27.66 47.77 -1.18
C ALA A 20 28.44 48.22 0.07
N VAL A 21 28.79 47.28 0.94
CA VAL A 21 29.84 47.48 1.91
C VAL A 21 30.87 46.36 1.78
N PHE A 22 32.02 46.75 1.23
CA PHE A 22 33.27 46.00 1.28
C PHE A 22 33.88 46.16 2.66
N LEU A 23 34.31 45.08 3.28
CA LEU A 23 35.44 45.09 4.20
C LEU A 23 36.23 43.81 4.09
N LEU A 24 37.38 43.92 3.51
CA LEU A 24 38.48 42.96 3.52
C LEU A 24 39.12 42.91 4.92
N CYS A 25 39.40 41.73 5.43
CA CYS A 25 40.57 41.51 6.25
C CYS A 25 41.10 40.08 6.07
N SER A 26 42.37 40.06 5.84
CA SER A 26 43.26 39.00 5.42
C SER A 26 43.83 38.22 6.61
N CYS A 27 44.35 37.04 6.25
CA CYS A 27 45.47 36.27 6.84
C CYS A 27 45.17 35.11 7.79
N GLY A 28 45.73 33.98 7.38
CA GLY A 28 46.36 33.03 8.29
C GLY A 28 46.02 31.57 8.02
N GLY A 29 46.88 30.86 7.29
CA GLY A 29 46.72 29.47 6.87
C GLY A 29 46.74 28.46 8.00
N ASN A 30 46.15 27.30 7.75
CA ASN A 30 46.85 26.02 7.82
C ASN A 30 46.00 24.90 7.20
N LYS A 31 46.70 23.99 6.53
CA LYS A 31 46.17 22.78 5.90
C LYS A 31 45.52 21.85 6.91
N SER A 32 44.30 21.41 6.63
CA SER A 32 43.86 20.04 6.90
C SER A 32 42.81 19.65 5.87
N GLN A 33 43.19 18.74 4.99
CA GLN A 33 42.31 17.95 4.19
C GLN A 33 41.47 17.10 5.13
N SER A 34 40.14 17.21 5.02
CA SER A 34 39.26 16.14 5.47
C SER A 34 37.90 16.29 4.81
N MET A 35 37.55 15.25 4.09
CA MET A 35 36.20 14.62 3.98
C MET A 35 35.01 15.60 4.06
N ALA A 36 34.64 16.15 2.91
CA ALA A 36 33.35 16.76 2.68
C ALA A 36 32.99 16.64 1.20
N GLU A 37 32.94 15.41 0.72
CA GLU A 37 32.47 15.11 -0.64
C GLU A 37 31.62 13.84 -0.61
N GLN A 38 30.52 13.93 0.13
CA GLN A 38 29.44 12.94 0.10
C GLN A 38 28.15 13.53 0.71
N ALA A 39 27.65 14.63 0.13
CA ALA A 39 26.31 15.13 0.46
C ALA A 39 25.78 16.08 -0.63
N THR A 40 25.79 15.67 -1.89
CA THR A 40 25.09 16.39 -2.96
C THR A 40 24.46 15.42 -3.93
N ALA A 41 23.55 14.59 -3.39
CA ALA A 41 22.63 13.78 -4.19
C ALA A 41 21.21 13.89 -3.60
N ALA A 42 20.81 15.09 -3.18
CA ALA A 42 19.51 15.31 -2.55
C ALA A 42 18.76 16.54 -3.11
N ASP A 43 19.17 17.08 -4.26
CA ASP A 43 18.53 18.28 -4.81
C ASP A 43 18.31 18.15 -6.33
N ASP A 44 17.58 17.12 -6.75
CA ASP A 44 16.92 17.10 -8.06
C ASP A 44 15.48 16.59 -7.90
N TYR A 45 14.78 17.14 -6.92
CA TYR A 45 13.32 17.09 -6.91
C TYR A 45 12.83 18.23 -7.82
N GLU A 46 12.72 17.93 -9.12
CA GLU A 46 11.82 18.70 -9.97
C GLU A 46 10.49 18.82 -9.22
N THR A 47 10.01 20.02 -9.08
CA THR A 47 8.73 20.41 -8.49
C THR A 47 7.57 19.80 -9.27
N THR A 48 7.48 18.47 -9.27
CA THR A 48 6.30 17.74 -9.70
C THR A 48 5.23 18.04 -8.67
N ASP A 49 4.24 18.79 -9.08
CA ASP A 49 3.04 19.26 -8.40
C ASP A 49 2.87 18.75 -6.94
N VAL A 50 3.54 19.41 -6.00
CA VAL A 50 3.44 19.15 -4.56
C VAL A 50 1.98 19.18 -4.09
N HIS A 51 1.09 19.90 -4.82
CA HIS A 51 -0.34 19.96 -4.55
C HIS A 51 -1.07 18.66 -4.88
N ALA A 52 -0.69 17.92 -5.93
CA ALA A 52 -1.32 16.63 -6.24
C ALA A 52 -0.89 15.54 -5.24
N ILE A 53 0.37 15.59 -4.77
CA ILE A 53 0.90 14.65 -3.76
C ILE A 53 0.27 14.90 -2.38
N GLN A 54 -0.03 16.15 -2.02
CA GLN A 54 -0.68 16.50 -0.75
C GLN A 54 -2.16 16.07 -0.67
N GLN A 55 -2.81 15.76 -1.78
CA GLN A 55 -4.23 15.36 -1.83
C GLN A 55 -4.44 13.84 -1.84
N ALA A 56 -3.42 13.06 -2.14
CA ALA A 56 -3.54 11.61 -2.18
C ALA A 56 -3.16 11.02 -0.80
N LEU A 57 -4.16 10.69 0.00
CA LEU A 57 -4.00 9.95 1.24
C LEU A 57 -4.14 8.45 0.98
N PRO A 58 -3.39 7.58 1.71
CA PRO A 58 -3.62 6.14 1.64
C PRO A 58 -5.00 5.78 2.16
N SER A 59 -5.64 4.82 1.53
CA SER A 59 -6.81 4.17 2.09
C SER A 59 -6.38 3.20 3.19
N LEU A 60 -6.99 3.32 4.36
CA LEU A 60 -6.63 2.55 5.54
C LEU A 60 -7.79 1.65 5.98
N MET A 61 -7.46 0.47 6.50
CA MET A 61 -8.41 -0.44 7.13
C MET A 61 -7.79 -1.06 8.37
N VAL A 62 -8.51 -1.09 9.50
CA VAL A 62 -8.07 -1.77 10.71
C VAL A 62 -8.68 -3.16 10.79
N ILE A 63 -7.85 -4.17 11.11
CA ILE A 63 -8.27 -5.55 11.34
C ILE A 63 -7.59 -6.13 12.59
N PRO A 64 -8.23 -7.07 13.31
CA PRO A 64 -7.56 -7.85 14.35
C PRO A 64 -6.52 -8.81 13.76
N SER A 65 -5.46 -9.08 14.52
CA SER A 65 -4.46 -10.09 14.18
C SER A 65 -5.04 -11.51 14.28
N ASP A 66 -4.36 -12.48 13.66
CA ASP A 66 -4.73 -13.89 13.80
C ASP A 66 -4.63 -14.38 15.27
N ASN A 67 -3.64 -13.89 16.02
CA ASN A 67 -3.50 -14.23 17.45
C ASN A 67 -4.69 -13.71 18.26
N LEU A 68 -5.13 -12.50 17.96
CA LEU A 68 -6.28 -11.91 18.64
C LEU A 68 -7.58 -12.64 18.27
N LEU A 69 -7.75 -13.02 17.01
CA LEU A 69 -8.88 -13.85 16.59
C LEU A 69 -8.91 -15.21 17.26
N ASP A 70 -7.74 -15.86 17.40
CA ASP A 70 -7.62 -17.17 18.08
C ASP A 70 -7.98 -17.08 19.56
N GLU A 71 -7.56 -16.00 20.25
CA GLU A 71 -7.89 -15.77 21.66
C GLU A 71 -9.40 -15.68 21.90
N TYR A 72 -10.15 -15.13 20.94
CA TYR A 72 -11.61 -15.03 21.00
C TYR A 72 -12.34 -16.21 20.32
N GLY A 73 -11.63 -17.26 19.89
CA GLY A 73 -12.23 -18.41 19.20
C GLY A 73 -12.76 -18.11 17.80
N ALA A 74 -12.33 -16.99 17.22
CA ALA A 74 -12.72 -16.51 15.91
C ALA A 74 -11.78 -16.97 14.77
N LEU A 75 -10.82 -17.86 15.07
CA LEU A 75 -9.88 -18.44 14.12
C LEU A 75 -10.06 -19.95 14.05
N SER A 76 -10.21 -20.52 12.87
CA SER A 76 -10.29 -21.96 12.72
C SER A 76 -9.59 -22.47 11.46
N ASN A 77 -8.92 -23.62 11.58
CA ASN A 77 -8.30 -24.29 10.45
C ASN A 77 -9.33 -25.18 9.76
N LYS A 78 -9.59 -24.95 8.49
CA LYS A 78 -10.49 -25.73 7.64
C LYS A 78 -9.71 -26.44 6.54
N LYS A 79 -10.37 -27.38 5.87
CA LYS A 79 -9.81 -28.07 4.71
C LYS A 79 -10.83 -27.97 3.57
N TYR A 80 -10.34 -27.68 2.36
CA TYR A 80 -11.10 -27.83 1.13
C TYR A 80 -11.33 -29.32 0.80
N ASP A 81 -12.28 -29.61 -0.07
CA ASP A 81 -12.53 -30.97 -0.56
C ASP A 81 -11.31 -31.59 -1.25
N ASN A 82 -10.46 -30.77 -1.86
CA ASN A 82 -9.19 -31.18 -2.45
C ASN A 82 -8.05 -31.42 -1.43
N GLY A 83 -8.34 -31.34 -0.12
CA GLY A 83 -7.39 -31.54 0.98
C GLY A 83 -6.48 -30.37 1.31
N ARG A 84 -6.53 -29.25 0.58
CA ARG A 84 -5.79 -28.03 0.95
C ARG A 84 -6.36 -27.44 2.23
N LYS A 85 -5.48 -26.90 3.07
CA LYS A 85 -5.86 -26.23 4.32
C LYS A 85 -6.01 -24.72 4.06
N TYR A 86 -6.99 -24.12 4.71
CA TYR A 86 -7.14 -22.66 4.80
C TYR A 86 -7.51 -22.24 6.20
N VAL A 87 -7.32 -20.98 6.51
CA VAL A 87 -7.65 -20.38 7.81
C VAL A 87 -8.93 -19.57 7.65
N LEU A 88 -9.97 -19.97 8.38
CA LEU A 88 -11.21 -19.22 8.45
C LEU A 88 -11.08 -18.18 9.58
N ARG A 89 -11.24 -16.91 9.24
CA ARG A 89 -11.24 -15.76 10.16
C ARG A 89 -12.65 -15.23 10.30
N ASP A 90 -13.25 -15.45 11.46
CA ASP A 90 -14.60 -14.98 11.78
C ASP A 90 -14.53 -13.60 12.45
N TYR A 91 -14.31 -12.58 11.66
CA TYR A 91 -14.27 -11.19 12.15
C TYR A 91 -15.57 -10.75 12.82
N GLN A 92 -16.72 -11.28 12.37
CA GLN A 92 -18.01 -10.94 12.95
C GLN A 92 -18.15 -11.52 14.36
N HIS A 93 -17.75 -12.78 14.56
CA HIS A 93 -17.68 -13.39 15.87
C HIS A 93 -16.79 -12.58 16.82
N TYR A 94 -15.59 -12.19 16.36
CA TYR A 94 -14.66 -11.36 17.12
C TYR A 94 -15.30 -10.04 17.57
N LEU A 95 -15.98 -9.33 16.67
CA LEU A 95 -16.63 -8.06 16.99
C LEU A 95 -17.78 -8.23 18.02
N GLN A 96 -18.46 -9.38 18.01
CA GLN A 96 -19.57 -9.67 18.92
C GLN A 96 -19.13 -10.30 20.25
N ALA A 97 -17.92 -10.84 20.33
CA ALA A 97 -17.44 -11.58 21.50
C ALA A 97 -17.26 -10.68 22.73
N ASN A 98 -16.87 -9.41 22.53
CA ASN A 98 -16.69 -8.44 23.62
C ASN A 98 -16.92 -7.03 23.10
N MET A 99 -17.59 -6.19 23.91
CA MET A 99 -17.81 -4.77 23.57
C MET A 99 -16.47 -3.99 23.47
N ASP A 100 -15.48 -4.33 24.29
CA ASP A 100 -14.14 -3.72 24.25
C ASP A 100 -13.51 -3.87 22.85
N ASN A 101 -13.76 -4.98 22.13
CA ASN A 101 -13.23 -5.22 20.79
C ASN A 101 -13.68 -4.13 19.80
N GLN A 102 -14.97 -3.79 19.80
CA GLN A 102 -15.51 -2.74 18.94
C GLN A 102 -15.01 -1.36 19.37
N GLN A 103 -14.95 -1.10 20.68
CA GLN A 103 -14.53 0.18 21.22
C GLN A 103 -13.05 0.47 20.92
N ILE A 104 -12.17 -0.52 21.05
CA ILE A 104 -10.74 -0.38 20.72
C ILE A 104 -10.54 -0.09 19.23
N LEU A 105 -11.26 -0.78 18.34
CA LEU A 105 -11.22 -0.47 16.91
C LEU A 105 -11.72 0.96 16.65
N SER A 106 -12.78 1.39 17.33
CA SER A 106 -13.32 2.75 17.21
C SER A 106 -12.31 3.81 17.70
N VAL A 107 -11.54 3.53 18.75
CA VAL A 107 -10.46 4.43 19.22
C VAL A 107 -9.39 4.62 18.14
N ILE A 108 -8.99 3.55 17.44
CA ILE A 108 -8.04 3.67 16.33
C ILE A 108 -8.64 4.52 15.20
N GLN A 109 -9.90 4.28 14.85
CA GLN A 109 -10.61 5.07 13.83
C GLN A 109 -10.67 6.54 14.21
N GLU A 110 -11.06 6.87 15.47
CA GLU A 110 -11.12 8.24 15.98
C GLU A 110 -9.75 8.93 15.91
N ALA A 111 -8.67 8.23 16.30
CA ALA A 111 -7.33 8.79 16.27
C ALA A 111 -6.89 9.18 14.84
N PHE A 112 -7.23 8.37 13.84
CA PHE A 112 -6.94 8.69 12.44
C PHE A 112 -7.89 9.77 11.88
N LEU A 113 -9.19 9.74 12.22
CA LEU A 113 -10.13 10.78 11.81
C LEU A 113 -9.71 12.16 12.29
N ASN A 114 -9.19 12.27 13.53
CA ASN A 114 -8.68 13.52 14.08
C ASN A 114 -7.48 14.09 13.30
N MET A 115 -6.82 13.26 12.50
CA MET A 115 -5.74 13.65 11.59
C MET A 115 -6.20 13.80 10.13
N ASN A 116 -7.52 13.79 9.87
CA ASN A 116 -8.14 13.81 8.54
C ASN A 116 -7.82 12.58 7.67
N TYR A 117 -7.61 11.41 8.29
CA TYR A 117 -7.44 10.12 7.61
C TYR A 117 -8.65 9.23 7.85
N PRO A 118 -9.64 9.20 6.95
CA PRO A 118 -10.77 8.28 7.09
C PRO A 118 -10.31 6.84 6.90
N LEU A 119 -10.73 5.94 7.81
CA LEU A 119 -10.53 4.50 7.69
C LEU A 119 -11.80 3.84 7.17
N THR A 120 -11.61 2.75 6.43
CA THR A 120 -12.72 1.84 6.13
C THR A 120 -13.05 1.04 7.39
N ASP A 121 -14.30 1.11 7.81
CA ASP A 121 -14.79 0.37 8.96
C ASP A 121 -14.91 -1.12 8.66
N LEU A 122 -14.40 -1.98 9.58
CA LEU A 122 -14.40 -3.43 9.43
C LEU A 122 -15.81 -4.00 9.31
N GLU A 123 -16.74 -3.55 10.16
CA GLU A 123 -18.11 -4.04 10.15
C GLU A 123 -18.84 -3.70 8.85
N GLN A 124 -18.64 -2.47 8.33
CA GLN A 124 -19.19 -2.07 7.04
C GLN A 124 -18.56 -2.85 5.89
N GLY A 125 -17.26 -3.11 5.95
CA GLY A 125 -16.55 -3.96 4.99
C GLY A 125 -17.12 -5.38 4.95
N LEU A 126 -17.40 -5.97 6.11
CA LEU A 126 -18.03 -7.30 6.21
C LEU A 126 -19.46 -7.31 5.68
N LYS A 127 -20.26 -6.27 5.95
CA LYS A 127 -21.61 -6.14 5.37
C LYS A 127 -21.56 -6.02 3.85
N HIS A 128 -20.57 -5.30 3.32
CA HIS A 128 -20.38 -5.19 1.87
C HIS A 128 -20.02 -6.54 1.27
N LEU A 129 -19.13 -7.29 1.92
CA LEU A 129 -18.72 -8.64 1.51
C LEU A 129 -19.91 -9.59 1.49
N SER A 130 -20.72 -9.65 2.57
CA SER A 130 -21.90 -10.52 2.64
C SER A 130 -22.95 -10.22 1.56
N THR A 131 -23.07 -8.96 1.17
CA THR A 131 -23.95 -8.56 0.06
C THR A 131 -23.40 -9.04 -1.28
N GLN A 132 -22.09 -8.98 -1.48
CA GLN A 132 -21.43 -9.42 -2.70
C GLN A 132 -21.44 -10.94 -2.85
N GLU A 133 -21.20 -11.68 -1.76
CA GLU A 133 -21.31 -13.15 -1.73
C GLU A 133 -22.72 -13.62 -2.10
N ALA A 134 -23.76 -12.89 -1.71
CA ALA A 134 -25.12 -13.20 -2.10
C ALA A 134 -25.37 -13.07 -3.62
N PHE A 135 -24.59 -12.26 -4.34
CA PHE A 135 -24.61 -12.14 -5.79
C PHE A 135 -23.70 -13.16 -6.49
N ASP A 136 -22.58 -13.55 -5.84
CA ASP A 136 -21.54 -14.40 -6.43
C ASP A 136 -21.69 -15.89 -6.08
N MET A 137 -22.83 -16.33 -5.51
CA MET A 137 -23.11 -17.74 -5.16
C MET A 137 -22.99 -18.76 -6.32
N ALA A 138 -22.54 -18.33 -7.50
CA ALA A 138 -22.34 -19.16 -8.68
C ALA A 138 -20.90 -19.67 -8.89
N ASP A 139 -19.89 -19.12 -8.19
CA ASP A 139 -18.50 -19.55 -8.36
C ASP A 139 -17.93 -20.10 -7.03
N GLU A 140 -17.80 -21.43 -6.98
CA GLU A 140 -17.26 -22.26 -5.89
C GLU A 140 -15.77 -21.97 -5.58
N LEU A 141 -15.41 -20.76 -5.22
CA LEU A 141 -14.10 -20.47 -4.69
C LEU A 141 -14.23 -20.07 -3.21
N GLU A 142 -14.16 -21.08 -2.34
CA GLU A 142 -13.91 -20.88 -0.92
C GLU A 142 -12.59 -20.11 -0.74
N LYS A 143 -12.68 -18.79 -0.69
CA LYS A 143 -11.53 -17.93 -0.42
C LYS A 143 -11.46 -17.66 1.08
N ASP A 144 -10.22 -17.51 1.60
CA ASP A 144 -10.00 -17.01 2.93
C ASP A 144 -10.68 -15.63 3.11
N SER A 145 -11.43 -15.46 4.21
CA SER A 145 -12.21 -14.25 4.48
C SER A 145 -11.36 -12.97 4.52
N LYS A 146 -10.09 -13.06 4.93
CA LYS A 146 -9.15 -11.93 4.84
C LYS A 146 -8.89 -11.56 3.38
N THR A 147 -8.62 -12.55 2.54
CA THR A 147 -8.36 -12.33 1.11
C THR A 147 -9.57 -11.72 0.41
N LEU A 148 -10.78 -12.20 0.71
CA LEU A 148 -12.03 -11.65 0.17
C LEU A 148 -12.25 -10.21 0.62
N LEU A 149 -12.09 -9.95 1.92
CA LEU A 149 -12.23 -8.61 2.50
C LEU A 149 -11.26 -7.61 1.86
N LEU A 150 -9.99 -7.99 1.75
CA LEU A 150 -8.97 -7.14 1.13
C LEU A 150 -9.22 -6.92 -0.36
N ALA A 151 -9.66 -7.95 -1.09
CA ALA A 151 -10.00 -7.83 -2.51
C ALA A 151 -11.21 -6.90 -2.75
N THR A 152 -12.18 -6.87 -1.81
CA THR A 152 -13.37 -6.03 -1.88
C THR A 152 -13.08 -4.58 -1.50
N ILE A 153 -12.36 -4.36 -0.41
CA ILE A 153 -12.08 -3.02 0.13
C ILE A 153 -10.88 -2.37 -0.56
N GLN A 154 -9.88 -3.15 -0.94
CA GLN A 154 -8.63 -2.72 -1.59
C GLN A 154 -7.90 -1.59 -0.82
N PRO A 155 -7.63 -1.75 0.47
CA PRO A 155 -6.90 -0.76 1.22
C PRO A 155 -5.45 -0.67 0.73
N ASP A 156 -4.84 0.52 0.87
CA ASP A 156 -3.39 0.68 0.65
C ASP A 156 -2.59 0.14 1.82
N ILE A 157 -3.06 0.42 3.03
CA ILE A 157 -2.41 0.03 4.29
C ILE A 157 -3.42 -0.68 5.19
N ILE A 158 -2.98 -1.81 5.72
CA ILE A 158 -3.71 -2.56 6.75
C ILE A 158 -3.13 -2.16 8.11
N LEU A 159 -4.00 -1.75 9.03
CA LEU A 159 -3.67 -1.56 10.44
C LEU A 159 -4.04 -2.83 11.18
N GLU A 160 -3.06 -3.67 11.47
CA GLU A 160 -3.26 -4.94 12.17
C GLU A 160 -3.05 -4.75 13.67
N LEU A 161 -4.12 -5.00 14.43
CA LEU A 161 -4.16 -4.86 15.88
C LEU A 161 -4.01 -6.22 16.56
N ASP A 162 -3.10 -6.29 17.55
CA ASP A 162 -3.03 -7.34 18.55
C ASP A 162 -3.06 -6.67 19.93
N TYR A 163 -3.92 -7.13 20.86
CA TYR A 163 -3.89 -6.62 22.22
C TYR A 163 -4.24 -7.72 23.21
N ARG A 164 -3.75 -7.57 24.42
CA ARG A 164 -4.03 -8.47 25.54
C ARG A 164 -4.36 -7.64 26.76
N ASN A 165 -5.43 -8.06 27.42
CA ASN A 165 -5.90 -7.48 28.65
C ASN A 165 -5.84 -8.56 29.74
N LYS A 166 -4.87 -8.44 30.66
CA LYS A 166 -4.72 -9.37 31.78
C LYS A 166 -5.27 -8.75 33.03
N MET A 167 -6.13 -9.47 33.76
CA MET A 167 -6.49 -9.12 35.12
C MET A 167 -5.35 -9.53 36.07
N ASP A 168 -4.94 -8.62 36.95
CA ASP A 168 -4.05 -8.96 38.06
C ASP A 168 -4.88 -9.60 39.19
N LEU A 169 -4.90 -10.92 39.16
CA LEU A 169 -5.59 -11.71 40.20
C LEU A 169 -4.80 -11.79 41.53
N SER A 170 -3.57 -11.28 41.58
CA SER A 170 -2.71 -11.30 42.76
C SER A 170 -2.95 -10.10 43.69
N SER A 171 -3.55 -9.02 43.20
CA SER A 171 -3.93 -7.88 44.03
C SER A 171 -5.31 -8.12 44.64
N HIS A 172 -5.49 -7.70 45.88
CA HIS A 172 -6.81 -7.67 46.53
C HIS A 172 -7.80 -6.71 45.85
N ASP A 173 -7.28 -5.94 44.90
CA ASP A 173 -8.06 -5.01 44.10
C ASP A 173 -8.32 -5.65 42.73
N VAL A 174 -9.50 -6.27 42.60
CA VAL A 174 -9.94 -7.04 41.42
C VAL A 174 -10.10 -6.16 40.16
N THR A 175 -9.89 -4.85 40.27
CA THR A 175 -10.06 -3.88 39.18
C THR A 175 -8.79 -3.59 38.42
N ASN A 176 -7.62 -4.01 38.93
CA ASN A 176 -6.35 -3.71 38.25
C ASN A 176 -6.14 -4.60 37.04
N ARG A 177 -6.01 -3.98 35.89
CA ARG A 177 -5.79 -4.62 34.59
C ARG A 177 -4.46 -4.18 34.01
N SER A 178 -3.78 -5.07 33.32
CA SER A 178 -2.55 -4.76 32.56
C SER A 178 -2.81 -4.96 31.08
N LEU A 179 -2.70 -3.86 30.34
CA LEU A 179 -2.86 -3.81 28.88
C LEU A 179 -1.49 -3.94 28.20
N SER A 180 -1.43 -4.77 27.18
CA SER A 180 -0.33 -4.81 26.22
C SER A 180 -0.91 -4.84 24.82
N TYR A 181 -0.34 -4.09 23.86
CA TYR A 181 -0.82 -4.09 22.49
C TYR A 181 0.29 -3.88 21.47
N THR A 182 0.02 -4.30 20.26
CA THR A 182 0.80 -4.02 19.06
C THR A 182 -0.15 -3.55 17.98
N LEU A 183 0.14 -2.39 17.38
CA LEU A 183 -0.54 -1.89 16.18
C LEU A 183 0.49 -1.78 15.06
N ARG A 184 0.32 -2.55 13.98
CA ARG A 184 1.22 -2.56 12.83
C ARG A 184 0.54 -1.95 11.61
N ALA A 185 1.20 -1.02 10.95
CA ALA A 185 0.84 -0.58 9.60
C ALA A 185 1.55 -1.49 8.59
N ILE A 186 0.80 -2.15 7.73
CA ILE A 186 1.29 -3.15 6.77
C ILE A 186 0.81 -2.73 5.39
N ASP A 187 1.72 -2.62 4.43
CA ASP A 187 1.36 -2.42 3.03
C ASP A 187 0.57 -3.62 2.51
N ALA A 188 -0.65 -3.37 2.03
CA ALA A 188 -1.59 -4.43 1.64
C ALA A 188 -1.18 -5.18 0.38
N TYR A 189 -0.26 -4.63 -0.42
CA TYR A 189 0.22 -5.21 -1.68
C TYR A 189 1.50 -6.02 -1.51
N THR A 190 2.37 -5.59 -0.60
CA THR A 190 3.69 -6.21 -0.42
C THR A 190 3.84 -6.98 0.90
N ASN A 191 2.88 -6.84 1.83
CA ASN A 191 2.93 -7.33 3.20
C ASN A 191 4.14 -6.80 4.01
N LYS A 192 4.77 -5.70 3.58
CA LYS A 192 5.86 -5.04 4.31
C LYS A 192 5.30 -4.26 5.49
N VAL A 193 5.92 -4.40 6.67
CA VAL A 193 5.60 -3.54 7.82
C VAL A 193 6.17 -2.15 7.55
N VAL A 194 5.31 -1.16 7.61
CA VAL A 194 5.60 0.26 7.35
C VAL A 194 5.94 0.98 8.63
N SER A 195 5.15 0.74 9.68
CA SER A 195 5.34 1.30 11.02
C SER A 195 4.73 0.37 12.06
N SER A 196 5.15 0.50 13.31
CA SER A 196 4.62 -0.31 14.41
C SER A 196 4.66 0.46 15.73
N VAL A 197 3.57 0.36 16.49
CA VAL A 197 3.50 0.77 17.89
C VAL A 197 3.40 -0.49 18.74
N ASN A 198 4.25 -0.59 19.77
CA ASN A 198 4.24 -1.68 20.74
C ASN A 198 4.26 -1.09 22.14
N GLU A 199 3.32 -1.50 22.97
CA GLU A 199 3.25 -1.10 24.38
C GLU A 199 2.93 -2.33 25.23
N SER A 200 3.44 -2.34 26.45
CA SER A 200 3.24 -3.46 27.36
C SER A 200 3.22 -3.01 28.83
N GLY A 201 2.40 -3.69 29.65
CA GLY A 201 2.36 -3.45 31.08
C GLY A 201 1.76 -2.09 31.45
N ILE A 202 0.76 -1.62 30.72
CA ILE A 202 0.03 -0.39 31.07
C ILE A 202 -1.04 -0.76 32.06
N ASP A 203 -0.88 -0.35 33.32
CA ASP A 203 -1.77 -0.72 34.41
C ASP A 203 -2.89 0.32 34.62
N GLY A 204 -4.11 -0.16 34.89
CA GLY A 204 -5.26 0.68 35.16
C GLY A 204 -6.57 -0.10 35.29
N ASN A 205 -7.69 0.60 35.40
CA ASN A 205 -8.97 -0.03 35.71
C ASN A 205 -9.78 -0.42 34.45
N GLU A 206 -9.65 0.36 33.38
CA GLU A 206 -10.45 0.20 32.16
C GLU A 206 -9.56 0.15 30.92
N VAL A 207 -9.76 -0.87 30.08
CA VAL A 207 -8.91 -1.16 28.92
C VAL A 207 -8.98 -0.08 27.85
N VAL A 208 -10.19 0.37 27.52
CA VAL A 208 -10.40 1.29 26.39
C VAL A 208 -9.79 2.67 26.65
N PRO A 209 -9.99 3.32 27.82
CA PRO A 209 -9.31 4.57 28.13
C PRO A 209 -7.80 4.44 28.18
N LEU A 210 -7.25 3.34 28.73
CA LEU A 210 -5.82 3.08 28.77
C LEU A 210 -5.24 2.96 27.37
N PHE A 211 -5.91 2.20 26.49
CA PHE A 211 -5.52 2.05 25.10
C PHE A 211 -5.53 3.41 24.38
N LYS A 212 -6.61 4.20 24.56
CA LYS A 212 -6.75 5.53 23.94
C LYS A 212 -5.60 6.46 24.32
N GLU A 213 -5.34 6.63 25.61
CA GLU A 213 -4.28 7.52 26.11
C GLU A 213 -2.90 7.11 25.61
N SER A 214 -2.60 5.79 25.67
CA SER A 214 -1.33 5.26 25.20
C SER A 214 -1.16 5.45 23.69
N LEU A 215 -2.19 5.10 22.90
CA LEU A 215 -2.15 5.23 21.44
C LEU A 215 -1.98 6.69 20.99
N GLU A 216 -2.74 7.63 21.57
CA GLU A 216 -2.66 9.06 21.23
C GLU A 216 -1.23 9.60 21.36
N SER A 217 -0.49 9.15 22.36
CA SER A 217 0.89 9.55 22.57
C SER A 217 1.87 9.13 21.44
N LYS A 218 1.50 8.11 20.66
CA LYS A 218 2.33 7.51 19.60
C LYS A 218 1.88 7.87 18.19
N MET A 219 0.66 8.37 18.06
CA MET A 219 0.00 8.58 16.75
C MET A 219 0.77 9.52 15.83
N SER A 220 1.43 10.54 16.38
CA SER A 220 2.19 11.49 15.55
C SER A 220 3.29 10.80 14.74
N THR A 221 4.13 9.99 15.38
CA THR A 221 5.21 9.26 14.70
C THR A 221 4.65 8.18 13.79
N PHE A 222 3.68 7.41 14.29
CA PHE A 222 3.07 6.31 13.56
C PHE A 222 2.44 6.77 12.24
N SER A 223 1.68 7.86 12.27
CA SER A 223 1.06 8.44 11.08
C SER A 223 2.08 9.04 10.10
N GLN A 224 3.13 9.72 10.62
CA GLN A 224 4.18 10.27 9.77
C GLN A 224 4.92 9.19 8.99
N ASP A 225 5.19 8.03 9.59
CA ASP A 225 5.81 6.91 8.89
C ASP A 225 4.92 6.42 7.74
N ILE A 226 3.60 6.29 7.98
CA ILE A 226 2.63 5.89 6.96
C ILE A 226 2.61 6.90 5.80
N ILE A 227 2.56 8.20 6.11
CA ILE A 227 2.56 9.26 5.09
C ILE A 227 3.83 9.22 4.26
N LYS A 228 4.98 9.14 4.92
CA LYS A 228 6.29 9.07 4.26
C LYS A 228 6.38 7.86 3.33
N TYR A 229 5.94 6.70 3.79
CA TYR A 229 5.91 5.49 2.99
C TYR A 229 4.99 5.62 1.79
N PHE A 230 3.78 6.17 1.97
CA PHE A 230 2.83 6.35 0.88
C PHE A 230 3.29 7.40 -0.14
N SER A 231 3.94 8.47 0.32
CA SER A 231 4.57 9.45 -0.57
C SER A 231 5.67 8.81 -1.43
N ASP A 232 6.44 7.87 -0.87
CA ASP A 232 7.42 7.09 -1.63
C ASP A 232 6.75 6.22 -2.71
N ILE A 233 5.62 5.58 -2.39
CA ILE A 233 4.83 4.81 -3.37
C ILE A 233 4.30 5.72 -4.50
N LEU A 234 3.82 6.92 -4.19
CA LEU A 234 3.37 7.89 -5.20
C LEU A 234 4.49 8.28 -6.16
N TYR A 235 5.71 8.45 -5.64
CA TYR A 235 6.87 8.86 -6.43
C TYR A 235 7.53 7.71 -7.19
N ARG A 236 7.74 6.56 -6.53
CA ARG A 236 8.46 5.40 -7.11
C ARG A 236 7.54 4.34 -7.71
N GLY A 237 6.26 4.52 -7.62
CA GLY A 237 5.27 3.52 -8.02
C GLY A 237 5.05 2.44 -6.95
N ARG A 238 3.91 1.77 -7.04
CA ARG A 238 3.50 0.65 -6.18
C ARG A 238 4.24 -0.61 -6.58
N GLU A 239 4.81 -1.30 -5.61
CA GLU A 239 5.41 -2.62 -5.84
C GLU A 239 4.34 -3.69 -5.98
N VAL A 240 4.51 -4.53 -6.99
CA VAL A 240 3.72 -5.74 -7.19
C VAL A 240 4.62 -6.90 -7.61
N THR A 241 4.09 -8.10 -7.48
CA THR A 241 4.67 -9.33 -8.03
C THR A 241 3.93 -9.71 -9.30
N LEU A 242 4.66 -9.95 -10.38
CA LEU A 242 4.11 -10.39 -11.66
C LEU A 242 4.59 -11.80 -11.98
N ARG A 243 3.65 -12.68 -12.22
CA ARG A 243 3.88 -14.01 -12.74
C ARG A 243 3.25 -14.11 -14.11
N VAL A 244 4.06 -14.43 -15.12
CA VAL A 244 3.58 -14.78 -16.45
C VAL A 244 3.80 -16.27 -16.64
N ALA A 245 2.73 -17.03 -16.86
CA ALA A 245 2.80 -18.47 -16.97
C ALA A 245 2.06 -18.94 -18.24
N VAL A 246 2.59 -19.98 -18.85
CA VAL A 246 1.96 -20.65 -19.99
C VAL A 246 0.88 -21.60 -19.47
N GLU A 247 -0.28 -21.61 -20.13
CA GLU A 247 -1.37 -22.52 -19.82
C GLU A 247 -0.98 -23.96 -20.12
N LYS A 248 -1.25 -24.86 -19.18
CA LYS A 248 -0.89 -26.29 -19.34
C LYS A 248 -1.61 -26.90 -20.53
N GLY A 249 -0.88 -27.65 -21.35
CA GLY A 249 -1.43 -28.37 -22.49
C GLY A 249 -1.55 -27.52 -23.77
N THR A 250 -0.99 -26.32 -23.80
CA THR A 250 -0.82 -25.54 -25.02
C THR A 250 0.54 -25.86 -25.67
N ASN A 251 0.67 -25.56 -26.97
CA ASN A 251 1.94 -25.67 -27.70
C ASN A 251 2.70 -24.35 -27.73
N VAL A 252 2.42 -23.46 -26.79
CA VAL A 252 3.09 -22.14 -26.65
C VAL A 252 4.15 -22.26 -25.59
N HIS A 253 5.34 -21.69 -25.83
CA HIS A 253 6.42 -21.57 -24.88
C HIS A 253 6.93 -20.14 -24.83
N LEU A 254 7.50 -19.74 -23.70
CA LEU A 254 8.11 -18.39 -23.57
C LEU A 254 9.40 -18.24 -24.41
N THR A 255 9.94 -19.35 -24.88
CA THR A 255 11.06 -19.42 -25.82
C THR A 255 10.63 -19.32 -27.29
N ASP A 256 9.33 -19.31 -27.60
CA ASP A 256 8.84 -19.09 -28.96
C ASP A 256 9.17 -17.64 -29.39
N GLU A 257 9.44 -17.48 -30.70
CA GLU A 257 9.78 -16.18 -31.26
C GLU A 257 8.55 -15.45 -31.80
N ASN A 258 8.53 -14.14 -31.64
CA ASN A 258 7.56 -13.26 -32.28
C ASN A 258 7.93 -13.00 -33.76
N VAL A 259 7.16 -12.18 -34.46
CA VAL A 259 7.39 -11.84 -35.87
C VAL A 259 8.67 -11.03 -36.11
N GLU A 260 9.25 -10.43 -35.07
CA GLU A 260 10.47 -9.64 -35.11
C GLU A 260 11.71 -10.47 -34.77
N GLY A 261 11.53 -11.72 -34.30
CA GLY A 261 12.59 -12.66 -33.96
C GLY A 261 13.01 -12.62 -32.48
N ASP A 262 12.29 -11.86 -31.64
CA ASP A 262 12.52 -11.86 -30.20
C ASP A 262 11.75 -13.01 -29.55
N THR A 263 12.31 -13.62 -28.51
CA THR A 263 11.56 -14.58 -27.72
C THR A 263 10.40 -13.88 -26.96
N TYR A 264 9.34 -14.60 -26.68
CA TYR A 264 8.25 -14.04 -25.86
C TYR A 264 8.75 -13.57 -24.48
N ALA A 265 9.74 -14.30 -23.92
CA ALA A 265 10.38 -13.91 -22.66
C ALA A 265 11.11 -12.56 -22.78
N ASP A 266 11.92 -12.39 -23.82
CA ASP A 266 12.69 -11.15 -24.04
C ASP A 266 11.76 -9.97 -24.29
N TRP A 267 10.72 -10.15 -25.13
CA TRP A 267 9.71 -9.11 -25.36
C TRP A 267 9.01 -8.67 -24.06
N ILE A 268 8.69 -9.62 -23.16
CA ILE A 268 8.06 -9.31 -21.86
C ILE A 268 9.03 -8.51 -20.97
N VAL A 269 10.31 -8.86 -20.96
CA VAL A 269 11.36 -8.13 -20.23
C VAL A 269 11.47 -6.71 -20.76
N ASP A 270 11.60 -6.54 -22.09
CA ASP A 270 11.68 -5.21 -22.73
C ASP A 270 10.45 -4.36 -22.48
N TYR A 271 9.26 -4.98 -22.47
CA TYR A 271 8.04 -4.30 -22.09
C TYR A 271 8.11 -3.74 -20.66
N LEU A 272 8.62 -4.53 -19.71
CA LEU A 272 8.76 -4.09 -18.31
C LEU A 272 9.80 -2.99 -18.14
N ASP A 273 10.89 -3.02 -18.92
CA ASP A 273 11.91 -1.96 -18.92
C ASP A 273 11.32 -0.59 -19.26
N VAL A 274 10.35 -0.56 -20.18
CA VAL A 274 9.68 0.68 -20.61
C VAL A 274 8.49 1.05 -19.74
N HIS A 275 7.68 0.06 -19.28
CA HIS A 275 6.36 0.30 -18.67
C HIS A 275 6.33 0.18 -17.15
N SER A 276 7.43 -0.24 -16.50
CA SER A 276 7.58 -0.09 -15.06
C SER A 276 8.21 1.27 -14.72
N VAL A 277 7.92 1.79 -13.53
CA VAL A 277 8.45 3.09 -13.09
C VAL A 277 9.98 3.00 -13.02
N LYS A 278 10.68 3.78 -13.87
CA LYS A 278 12.15 3.81 -13.98
C LYS A 278 12.77 2.43 -14.33
N GLY A 279 12.04 1.57 -15.05
CA GLY A 279 12.51 0.22 -15.37
C GLY A 279 12.70 -0.67 -14.13
N ALA A 280 11.99 -0.41 -13.03
CA ALA A 280 12.26 -1.07 -11.76
C ALA A 280 11.47 -2.37 -11.63
N TYR A 281 12.17 -3.49 -11.72
CA TYR A 281 11.70 -4.85 -11.39
C TYR A 281 12.90 -5.76 -11.11
N LYS A 282 12.63 -6.98 -10.64
CA LYS A 282 13.64 -8.04 -10.50
C LYS A 282 13.08 -9.35 -11.03
N LEU A 283 13.68 -9.86 -12.10
CA LEU A 283 13.39 -11.21 -12.60
C LEU A 283 14.03 -12.26 -11.68
N GLN A 284 13.20 -13.11 -11.07
CA GLN A 284 13.65 -14.18 -10.17
C GLN A 284 13.64 -15.56 -10.83
N ARG A 285 12.73 -15.79 -11.77
CA ARG A 285 12.62 -17.06 -12.49
C ARG A 285 12.37 -16.78 -13.96
N ASN A 286 13.14 -17.46 -14.81
CA ASN A 286 12.96 -17.51 -16.25
C ASN A 286 13.06 -18.98 -16.68
N THR A 287 11.96 -19.54 -17.15
CA THR A 287 11.84 -20.90 -17.68
C THR A 287 11.01 -20.88 -18.95
N ASP A 288 10.96 -22.00 -19.67
CA ASP A 288 10.16 -22.13 -20.89
C ASP A 288 8.67 -21.85 -20.71
N ASP A 289 8.16 -22.05 -19.47
CA ASP A 289 6.74 -21.96 -19.16
C ASP A 289 6.39 -20.87 -18.12
N GLU A 290 7.40 -20.20 -17.52
CA GLU A 290 7.14 -19.23 -16.45
C GLU A 290 8.21 -18.15 -16.36
N LEU A 291 7.76 -16.88 -16.30
CA LEU A 291 8.53 -15.75 -15.83
C LEU A 291 7.96 -15.28 -14.50
N TYR A 292 8.83 -15.07 -13.50
CA TYR A 292 8.45 -14.59 -12.20
C TYR A 292 9.25 -13.34 -11.83
N PHE A 293 8.53 -12.21 -11.73
CA PHE A 293 9.08 -10.91 -11.40
C PHE A 293 8.60 -10.46 -10.03
N VAL A 294 9.52 -9.91 -9.24
CA VAL A 294 9.21 -9.23 -7.99
C VAL A 294 9.61 -7.77 -8.05
N ASN A 295 9.05 -6.96 -7.15
CA ASN A 295 9.33 -5.54 -7.06
C ASN A 295 9.06 -4.79 -8.38
N VAL A 296 8.09 -5.23 -9.17
CA VAL A 296 7.65 -4.50 -10.35
C VAL A 296 6.97 -3.21 -9.90
N ARG A 297 7.49 -2.08 -10.32
CA ARG A 297 6.96 -0.76 -9.92
C ARG A 297 5.94 -0.24 -10.93
N ILE A 298 4.70 -0.11 -10.49
CA ILE A 298 3.57 0.38 -11.30
C ILE A 298 3.17 1.77 -10.79
N LYS A 299 3.03 2.75 -11.69
CA LYS A 299 2.55 4.09 -11.31
C LYS A 299 1.17 4.02 -10.65
N LEU A 300 0.91 4.86 -9.65
CA LEU A 300 -0.40 4.99 -9.01
C LEU A 300 -1.31 6.00 -9.68
N LEU A 301 -0.72 7.00 -10.29
CA LEU A 301 -1.44 8.11 -10.91
C LEU A 301 -1.10 8.21 -12.39
N ASN A 302 -2.08 8.60 -13.18
CA ASN A 302 -1.88 9.08 -14.54
C ASN A 302 -1.29 10.49 -14.51
N GLU A 303 -0.89 11.01 -15.67
CA GLU A 303 -0.37 12.36 -15.83
C GLU A 303 -1.41 13.44 -15.46
N ASP A 304 -2.70 13.14 -15.59
CA ASP A 304 -3.81 14.00 -15.20
C ASP A 304 -4.17 13.92 -13.71
N GLY A 305 -3.40 13.18 -12.88
CA GLY A 305 -3.63 12.98 -11.46
C GLY A 305 -4.73 11.95 -11.13
N THR A 306 -5.38 11.33 -12.12
CA THR A 306 -6.35 10.27 -11.87
C THR A 306 -5.68 8.96 -11.46
N GLN A 307 -6.38 8.15 -10.68
CA GLN A 307 -5.85 6.86 -10.22
C GLN A 307 -5.58 5.89 -11.39
N TYR A 308 -4.42 5.22 -11.31
CA TYR A 308 -4.03 4.16 -12.22
C TYR A 308 -3.89 2.84 -11.45
N SER A 309 -4.89 1.99 -11.59
CA SER A 309 -4.94 0.75 -10.82
C SER A 309 -4.05 -0.34 -11.42
N VAL A 310 -3.60 -1.25 -10.54
CA VAL A 310 -2.88 -2.48 -10.93
C VAL A 310 -3.69 -3.28 -11.98
N TYR A 311 -5.02 -3.34 -11.83
CA TYR A 311 -5.90 -4.01 -12.79
C TYR A 311 -5.85 -3.36 -14.19
N LYS A 312 -5.85 -2.01 -14.25
CA LYS A 312 -5.77 -1.29 -15.53
C LYS A 312 -4.44 -1.57 -16.22
N TRP A 313 -3.33 -1.48 -15.48
CA TRP A 313 -2.00 -1.82 -15.98
C TRP A 313 -1.93 -3.24 -16.53
N THR A 314 -2.40 -4.22 -15.76
CA THR A 314 -2.39 -5.64 -16.17
C THR A 314 -3.22 -5.88 -17.42
N ARG A 315 -4.39 -5.23 -17.53
CA ARG A 315 -5.25 -5.32 -18.71
C ARG A 315 -4.57 -4.74 -19.96
N GLU A 316 -3.86 -3.65 -19.81
CA GLU A 316 -3.07 -3.05 -20.89
C GLU A 316 -1.92 -3.98 -21.30
N PHE A 317 -1.19 -4.54 -20.34
CA PHE A 317 -0.16 -5.53 -20.58
C PHE A 317 -0.67 -6.76 -21.35
N CYS A 318 -1.79 -7.35 -20.94
CA CYS A 318 -2.41 -8.47 -21.68
C CYS A 318 -2.82 -8.11 -23.11
N LYS A 319 -3.25 -6.86 -23.37
CA LYS A 319 -3.57 -6.39 -24.72
C LYS A 319 -2.31 -6.28 -25.59
N GLU A 320 -1.22 -5.78 -25.02
CA GLU A 320 0.04 -5.65 -25.76
C GLU A 320 0.66 -7.03 -26.03
N ILE A 321 0.60 -8.00 -25.09
CA ILE A 321 0.98 -9.40 -25.34
C ILE A 321 0.20 -9.94 -26.55
N LYS A 322 -1.12 -9.79 -26.54
CA LYS A 322 -1.96 -10.30 -27.64
C LYS A 322 -1.58 -9.66 -28.99
N LYS A 323 -1.31 -8.37 -29.00
CA LYS A 323 -1.00 -7.60 -30.22
C LYS A 323 0.37 -7.97 -30.79
N ASN A 324 1.39 -8.09 -29.95
CA ASN A 324 2.78 -8.21 -30.38
C ASN A 324 3.27 -9.67 -30.45
N LEU A 325 2.74 -10.56 -29.60
CA LEU A 325 3.12 -11.97 -29.60
C LEU A 325 2.11 -12.88 -30.33
N GLY A 326 0.93 -12.36 -30.68
CA GLY A 326 -0.09 -13.15 -31.41
C GLY A 326 -0.68 -14.29 -30.57
N VAL A 327 -0.66 -14.20 -29.24
CA VAL A 327 -1.18 -15.21 -28.33
C VAL A 327 -2.29 -14.64 -27.46
N LYS A 328 -3.11 -15.51 -26.86
CA LYS A 328 -4.11 -15.09 -25.89
C LYS A 328 -3.43 -14.87 -24.54
N ALA A 329 -3.68 -13.73 -23.90
CA ALA A 329 -3.26 -13.44 -22.54
C ALA A 329 -4.46 -13.10 -21.68
N THR A 330 -4.55 -13.72 -20.51
CA THR A 330 -5.61 -13.49 -19.52
C THR A 330 -4.97 -13.17 -18.17
N ASN A 331 -5.57 -12.24 -17.43
CA ASN A 331 -5.11 -11.91 -16.09
C ASN A 331 -6.04 -12.49 -15.02
N LYS A 332 -5.44 -12.92 -13.93
CA LYS A 332 -6.14 -13.36 -12.73
C LYS A 332 -5.48 -12.71 -11.51
N ALA A 333 -6.25 -11.95 -10.75
CA ALA A 333 -5.77 -11.44 -9.47
C ALA A 333 -5.74 -12.58 -8.44
N GLN A 334 -4.61 -12.77 -7.76
CA GLN A 334 -4.46 -13.74 -6.66
C GLN A 334 -4.45 -13.06 -5.29
N GLY A 335 -4.37 -11.75 -5.25
CA GLY A 335 -4.33 -10.86 -4.11
C GLY A 335 -4.17 -9.43 -4.60
N LEU A 336 -4.01 -8.45 -3.71
CA LEU A 336 -3.87 -7.05 -4.12
C LEU A 336 -2.56 -6.78 -4.88
N GLY A 337 -1.46 -7.40 -4.44
CA GLY A 337 -0.11 -7.20 -4.99
C GLY A 337 0.40 -8.33 -5.86
N GLU A 338 -0.42 -9.37 -6.15
CA GLU A 338 -0.02 -10.52 -6.94
C GLU A 338 -0.81 -10.57 -8.26
N ILE A 339 -0.08 -10.48 -9.36
CA ILE A 339 -0.62 -10.53 -10.71
C ILE A 339 -0.21 -11.86 -11.35
N LEU A 340 -1.19 -12.63 -11.78
CA LEU A 340 -0.97 -13.79 -12.64
C LEU A 340 -1.49 -13.48 -14.04
N VAL A 341 -0.61 -13.51 -15.02
CA VAL A 341 -0.95 -13.51 -16.45
C VAL A 341 -0.74 -14.90 -17.00
N THR A 342 -1.77 -15.45 -17.60
CA THR A 342 -1.72 -16.77 -18.25
C THR A 342 -1.73 -16.57 -19.76
N ILE A 343 -0.74 -17.15 -20.44
CA ILE A 343 -0.59 -17.13 -21.90
C ILE A 343 -1.04 -18.48 -22.47
N SER A 344 -1.81 -18.43 -23.55
CA SER A 344 -2.24 -19.63 -24.29
C SER A 344 -2.27 -19.34 -25.79
N GLY A 345 -2.31 -20.40 -26.61
CA GLY A 345 -2.56 -20.26 -28.05
C GLY A 345 -3.88 -19.56 -28.36
N LEU A 346 -3.99 -18.97 -29.55
CA LEU A 346 -5.21 -18.33 -30.07
C LEU A 346 -6.31 -19.39 -30.33
#